data_aebdda3f185429929d037fb3a3a55f35
#
_entry.id   aebdda3f185429929d037fb3a3a55f35
#
_cell.length_a   1.000
_cell.length_b   1.000
_cell.length_c   1.000
_cell.angle_alpha   90.00
_cell.angle_beta   90.00
_cell.angle_gamma   90.00
#
_symmetry.space_group_name_H-M   'P 1'
#
loop_
_entity.id
_entity.type
_entity.pdbx_description
1 polymer ?
#
loop_
_entity_poly.entity_id
_entity_poly.type
_entity_poly.pdbx_seq_one_letter_code
_entity_poly.pdbx_strand_id
1 'polypeptide(L)'
;MLEKDTRLLDRLTKNTRYFRSAMKQAGFDIVSGTHPIIPIMLYDDHLAQTMASQLLEENIFVVGFSYPVVPKEKARIRVQMSAALDLSQIDTAVNSFIRVGNRLGVL
;
A
#
# COMPACT_ATOMS: atom_id res chain seq x y z
N MET A 1 -23.45 17.27 10.47
CA MET A 1 -22.22 16.74 11.07
C MET A 1 -22.06 15.23 10.86
N LEU A 2 -23.03 14.45 11.26
CA LEU A 2 -22.98 13.00 11.07
C LEU A 2 -22.92 12.61 9.60
N GLU A 3 -23.65 13.29 8.73
CA GLU A 3 -23.63 13.05 7.29
C GLU A 3 -22.24 13.27 6.72
N LYS A 4 -21.58 14.34 7.16
CA LYS A 4 -20.24 14.67 6.68
C LYS A 4 -19.24 13.59 7.06
N ASP A 5 -19.31 13.13 8.31
CA ASP A 5 -18.45 12.05 8.81
C ASP A 5 -18.72 10.75 8.06
N THR A 6 -20.00 10.47 7.81
CA THR A 6 -20.40 9.26 7.06
C THR A 6 -19.87 9.30 5.64
N ARG A 7 -19.91 10.45 4.96
CA ARG A 7 -19.39 10.57 3.59
C ARG A 7 -17.89 10.34 3.53
N LEU A 8 -17.15 10.85 4.53
CA LEU A 8 -15.70 10.62 4.59
C LEU A 8 -15.38 9.16 4.82
N LEU A 9 -16.12 8.51 5.71
CA LEU A 9 -15.94 7.08 5.97
C LEU A 9 -16.28 6.24 4.75
N ASP A 10 -17.36 6.59 4.04
CA ASP A 10 -17.75 5.89 2.82
C ASP A 10 -16.68 6.02 1.75
N ARG A 11 -16.14 7.23 1.60
CA ARG A 11 -15.08 7.48 0.62
C ARG A 11 -13.80 6.73 0.97
N LEU A 12 -13.44 6.72 2.25
CA LEU A 12 -12.28 5.96 2.72
C LEU A 12 -12.48 4.46 2.46
N THR A 13 -13.66 3.94 2.73
CA THR A 13 -13.98 2.53 2.51
C THR A 13 -13.89 2.18 1.03
N LYS A 14 -14.41 3.02 0.16
CA LYS A 14 -14.34 2.80 -1.29
C LYS A 14 -12.90 2.84 -1.78
N ASN A 15 -12.12 3.83 -1.34
CA ASN A 15 -10.72 3.96 -1.73
C ASN A 15 -9.91 2.75 -1.27
N THR A 16 -10.14 2.32 -0.04
CA THR A 16 -9.44 1.15 0.52
C THR A 16 -9.75 -0.11 -0.28
N ARG A 17 -11.02 -0.34 -0.57
CA ARG A 17 -11.46 -1.52 -1.33
C ARG A 17 -10.86 -1.50 -2.72
N TYR A 18 -10.89 -0.34 -3.37
CA TYR A 18 -10.36 -0.19 -4.72
C TYR A 18 -8.86 -0.48 -4.75
N PHE A 19 -8.11 0.11 -3.83
CA PHE A 19 -6.66 -0.08 -3.76
C PHE A 19 -6.30 -1.53 -3.47
N ARG A 20 -6.96 -2.14 -2.48
CA ARG A 20 -6.72 -3.55 -2.15
C ARG A 20 -6.98 -4.47 -3.32
N SER A 21 -8.09 -4.25 -4.03
CA SER A 21 -8.45 -5.04 -5.20
C SER A 21 -7.41 -4.90 -6.31
N ALA A 22 -7.01 -3.67 -6.61
CA ALA A 22 -6.03 -3.39 -7.66
C ALA A 22 -4.67 -4.01 -7.36
N MET A 23 -4.21 -3.90 -6.11
CA MET A 23 -2.93 -4.48 -5.70
C MET A 23 -2.96 -6.01 -5.76
N LYS A 24 -4.07 -6.59 -5.34
CA LYS A 24 -4.22 -8.04 -5.38
C LYS A 24 -4.23 -8.56 -6.81
N GLN A 25 -4.93 -7.87 -7.71
CA GLN A 25 -4.95 -8.22 -9.12
C GLN A 25 -3.59 -8.09 -9.77
N ALA A 26 -2.79 -7.14 -9.31
CA ALA A 26 -1.43 -6.97 -9.80
C ALA A 26 -0.48 -8.07 -9.36
N GLY A 27 -0.84 -8.83 -8.34
CA GLY A 27 -0.05 -9.95 -7.84
C GLY A 27 0.68 -9.70 -6.54
N PHE A 28 0.42 -8.58 -5.87
CA PHE A 28 1.03 -8.30 -4.57
C PHE A 28 0.40 -9.15 -3.48
N ASP A 29 1.23 -9.56 -2.53
CA ASP A 29 0.77 -10.29 -1.36
C ASP A 29 0.39 -9.31 -0.26
N ILE A 30 -0.90 -8.99 -0.19
CA ILE A 30 -1.42 -8.08 0.83
C ILE A 30 -2.16 -8.86 1.89
N VAL A 31 -2.11 -8.35 3.13
CA VAL A 31 -2.87 -8.96 4.22
C VAL A 31 -4.35 -8.69 3.99
N SER A 32 -5.15 -9.75 4.02
CA SER A 32 -6.59 -9.65 3.80
C SER A 32 -7.26 -8.80 4.87
N GLY A 33 -8.35 -8.13 4.47
CA GLY A 33 -9.13 -7.32 5.39
C GLY A 33 -9.72 -6.12 4.72
N THR A 34 -10.33 -5.26 5.53
CA THR A 34 -10.98 -4.04 5.05
C THR A 34 -10.39 -2.78 5.66
N HIS A 35 -9.35 -2.94 6.47
CA HIS A 35 -8.72 -1.83 7.16
C HIS A 35 -8.01 -0.89 6.18
N PRO A 36 -8.06 0.44 6.39
CA PRO A 36 -7.39 1.39 5.50
C PRO A 36 -5.86 1.36 5.59
N ILE A 37 -5.30 0.71 6.60
CA ILE A 37 -3.87 0.42 6.66
C ILE A 37 -3.65 -0.94 6.00
N ILE A 38 -2.87 -0.96 4.92
CA ILE A 38 -2.71 -2.13 4.07
C ILE A 38 -1.25 -2.58 4.07
N PRO A 39 -0.96 -3.70 4.77
CA PRO A 39 0.40 -4.26 4.72
C PRO A 39 0.61 -5.03 3.42
N ILE A 40 1.74 -4.78 2.77
CA ILE A 40 2.18 -5.51 1.58
C ILE A 40 3.38 -6.33 1.99
N MET A 41 3.23 -7.64 1.98
CA MET A 41 4.26 -8.55 2.47
C MET A 41 5.36 -8.74 1.44
N LEU A 42 6.59 -8.52 1.86
CA LEU A 42 7.76 -8.67 0.99
C LEU A 42 8.73 -9.71 1.53
N TYR A 43 8.64 -10.02 2.83
CA TYR A 43 9.39 -11.08 3.51
C TYR A 43 10.89 -10.80 3.67
N ASP A 44 11.50 -10.00 2.81
CA ASP A 44 12.93 -9.69 2.81
C ASP A 44 13.15 -8.28 3.32
N ASP A 45 13.99 -8.11 4.36
CA ASP A 45 14.25 -6.82 4.99
C ASP A 45 14.83 -5.81 4.00
N HIS A 46 15.82 -6.24 3.21
CA HIS A 46 16.47 -5.38 2.23
C HIS A 46 15.46 -4.94 1.14
N LEU A 47 14.65 -5.88 0.70
CA LEU A 47 13.64 -5.61 -0.32
C LEU A 47 12.61 -4.59 0.16
N ALA A 48 12.16 -4.71 1.41
CA ALA A 48 11.21 -3.77 1.99
C ALA A 48 11.78 -2.36 2.03
N GLN A 49 13.03 -2.20 2.47
CA GLN A 49 13.67 -0.90 2.54
C GLN A 49 13.92 -0.32 1.15
N THR A 50 14.36 -1.14 0.23
CA THR A 50 14.63 -0.70 -1.15
C THR A 50 13.35 -0.26 -1.85
N MET A 51 12.27 -1.03 -1.69
CA MET A 51 11.00 -0.70 -2.31
C MET A 51 10.42 0.58 -1.74
N ALA A 52 10.48 0.76 -0.42
CA ALA A 52 10.01 1.98 0.23
C ALA A 52 10.79 3.20 -0.28
N SER A 53 12.10 3.08 -0.43
CA SER A 53 12.97 4.13 -0.93
C SER A 53 12.62 4.52 -2.37
N GLN A 54 12.42 3.53 -3.25
CA GLN A 54 12.10 3.79 -4.64
C GLN A 54 10.70 4.37 -4.82
N LEU A 55 9.75 3.96 -3.98
CA LEU A 55 8.42 4.55 -4.00
C LEU A 55 8.45 6.00 -3.56
N LEU A 56 9.31 6.32 -2.59
CA LEU A 56 9.47 7.70 -2.15
C LEU A 56 9.97 8.59 -3.30
N GLU A 57 10.87 8.07 -4.13
CA GLU A 57 11.34 8.80 -5.31
C GLU A 57 10.21 9.11 -6.30
N GLU A 58 9.15 8.31 -6.27
CA GLU A 58 7.96 8.54 -7.09
C GLU A 58 6.86 9.27 -6.34
N ASN A 59 7.19 9.88 -5.21
CA ASN A 59 6.27 10.64 -4.36
C ASN A 59 5.20 9.77 -3.69
N ILE A 60 5.50 8.49 -3.51
CA ILE A 60 4.61 7.58 -2.79
C ILE A 60 5.19 7.34 -1.40
N PHE A 61 4.48 7.79 -0.38
CA PHE A 61 4.95 7.70 1.00
C PHE A 61 4.43 6.43 1.65
N VAL A 62 5.34 5.51 1.94
CA VAL A 62 5.04 4.25 2.62
C VAL A 62 6.05 4.06 3.75
N VAL A 63 5.72 3.19 4.69
CA VAL A 63 6.63 2.88 5.80
C VAL A 63 7.10 1.44 5.64
N GLY A 64 8.42 1.25 5.58
CA GLY A 64 9.01 -0.08 5.55
C GLY A 64 9.22 -0.61 6.95
N PHE A 65 8.85 -1.86 7.19
CA PHE A 65 9.07 -2.55 8.45
C PHE A 65 9.93 -3.77 8.21
N SER A 66 11.04 -3.83 8.95
CA SER A 66 11.98 -4.94 8.86
C SER A 66 12.46 -5.30 10.26
N TYR A 67 13.24 -6.38 10.35
CA TYR A 67 13.83 -6.78 11.63
C TYR A 67 14.69 -5.63 12.20
N PRO A 68 14.65 -5.34 13.50
CA PRO A 68 13.97 -6.07 14.58
C PRO A 68 12.55 -5.60 14.89
N VAL A 69 12.00 -4.61 14.16
CA VAL A 69 10.65 -4.10 14.39
C VAL A 69 9.61 -5.18 14.12
N VAL A 70 9.86 -6.00 13.09
CA VAL A 70 9.08 -7.19 12.80
C VAL A 70 10.02 -8.39 12.81
N PRO A 71 9.50 -9.62 12.99
CA PRO A 71 10.36 -10.82 12.94
C PRO A 71 11.06 -10.94 11.59
N LYS A 72 12.20 -11.65 11.57
CA LYS A 72 12.92 -11.95 10.33
C LYS A 72 11.96 -12.68 9.38
N GLU A 73 12.11 -12.40 8.08
CA GLU A 73 11.28 -12.96 7.02
C GLU A 73 9.82 -12.53 7.10
N LYS A 74 9.53 -11.48 7.87
CA LYS A 74 8.19 -10.88 7.96
C LYS A 74 8.19 -9.43 7.53
N ALA A 75 9.23 -8.99 6.82
CA ALA A 75 9.34 -7.62 6.36
C ALA A 75 8.17 -7.26 5.44
N ARG A 76 7.74 -6.03 5.55
CA ARG A 76 6.60 -5.54 4.80
C ARG A 76 6.69 -4.03 4.64
N ILE A 77 5.90 -3.50 3.71
CA ILE A 77 5.64 -2.06 3.65
C ILE A 77 4.19 -1.84 4.01
N ARG A 78 3.92 -0.70 4.64
CA ARG A 78 2.58 -0.36 5.08
C ARG A 78 2.10 0.88 4.34
N VAL A 79 0.95 0.75 3.70
CA VAL A 79 0.28 1.86 3.01
C VAL A 79 -0.93 2.25 3.83
N GLN A 80 -1.11 3.56 4.04
CA GLN A 80 -2.30 4.07 4.70
C GLN A 80 -3.15 4.80 3.68
N MET A 81 -4.38 4.33 3.50
CA MET A 81 -5.31 4.93 2.55
C MET A 81 -5.94 6.18 3.15
N SER A 82 -6.32 7.13 2.28
CA SER A 82 -6.93 8.39 2.68
C SER A 82 -8.22 8.62 1.90
N ALA A 83 -9.20 9.21 2.58
CA ALA A 83 -10.44 9.65 1.95
C ALA A 83 -10.21 10.84 1.02
N ALA A 84 -9.09 11.53 1.16
CA ALA A 84 -8.76 12.71 0.35
C ALA A 84 -8.33 12.35 -1.07
N LEU A 85 -7.95 11.10 -1.32
CA LEU A 85 -7.51 10.67 -2.64
C LEU A 85 -8.69 10.41 -3.56
N ASP A 86 -8.51 10.70 -4.86
CA ASP A 86 -9.47 10.28 -5.87
C ASP A 86 -8.96 9.00 -6.57
N LEU A 87 -9.79 8.41 -7.42
CA LEU A 87 -9.45 7.16 -8.09
C LEU A 87 -8.25 7.33 -9.03
N SER A 88 -8.12 8.49 -9.65
CA SER A 88 -6.99 8.78 -10.53
C SER A 88 -5.66 8.75 -9.75
N GLN A 89 -5.65 9.34 -8.56
CA GLN A 89 -4.47 9.33 -7.71
C GLN A 89 -4.13 7.93 -7.22
N ILE A 90 -5.15 7.14 -6.90
CA ILE A 90 -4.96 5.75 -6.48
C ILE A 90 -4.40 4.91 -7.64
N ASP A 91 -4.93 5.10 -8.84
CA ASP A 91 -4.41 4.41 -10.03
C ASP A 91 -2.93 4.74 -10.27
N THR A 92 -2.57 6.01 -10.13
CA THR A 92 -1.18 6.45 -10.27
C THR A 92 -0.29 5.74 -9.25
N ALA A 93 -0.75 5.67 -8.01
CA ALA A 93 -0.01 4.98 -6.95
C ALA A 93 0.15 3.49 -7.26
N VAL A 94 -0.92 2.82 -7.67
CA VAL A 94 -0.88 1.39 -8.03
C VAL A 94 0.10 1.15 -9.16
N ASN A 95 0.08 2.01 -10.18
CA ASN A 95 1.01 1.89 -11.32
C ASN A 95 2.46 2.05 -10.86
N SER A 96 2.72 2.95 -9.90
CA SER A 96 4.05 3.10 -9.32
C SER A 96 4.47 1.84 -8.57
N PHE A 97 3.57 1.26 -7.79
CA PHE A 97 3.83 -0.01 -7.10
C PHE A 97 4.17 -1.13 -8.09
N ILE A 98 3.41 -1.23 -9.17
CA ILE A 98 3.62 -2.25 -10.20
C ILE A 98 4.99 -2.05 -10.85
N ARG A 99 5.33 -0.83 -11.22
CA ARG A 99 6.61 -0.52 -11.86
C ARG A 99 7.78 -0.88 -10.97
N VAL A 100 7.74 -0.45 -9.71
CA VAL A 100 8.80 -0.75 -8.75
C VAL A 100 8.83 -2.24 -8.43
N GLY A 101 7.67 -2.86 -8.28
CA GLY A 101 7.57 -4.29 -8.01
C GLY A 101 8.18 -5.14 -9.12
N ASN A 102 7.95 -4.76 -10.37
CA ASN A 102 8.58 -5.45 -11.52
C ASN A 102 10.09 -5.24 -11.52
N ARG A 103 10.53 -4.03 -11.24
CA ARG A 103 11.97 -3.70 -11.22
C ARG A 103 12.71 -4.51 -10.17
N LEU A 104 12.07 -4.74 -9.03
CA LEU A 104 12.69 -5.44 -7.90
C LEU A 104 12.41 -6.94 -7.90
N GLY A 105 11.63 -7.43 -8.84
CA GLY A 105 11.32 -8.85 -8.91
C GLY A 105 10.27 -9.32 -7.92
N VAL A 106 9.48 -8.42 -7.35
CA VAL A 106 8.38 -8.76 -6.45
C VAL A 106 7.21 -9.36 -7.23
N LEU A 107 7.02 -8.90 -8.44
CA LEU A 107 5.97 -9.38 -9.33
C LEU A 107 6.51 -10.30 -10.42
#